data_d48ff1fa1fbf56b196643a1e41a93e28
#
_entry.id   d48ff1fa1fbf56b196643a1e41a93e28
#
_cell.length_a   1.000
_cell.length_b   1.000
_cell.length_c   1.000
_cell.angle_alpha   90.00
_cell.angle_beta   90.00
_cell.angle_gamma   90.00
#
_symmetry.space_group_name_H-M   'P 1'
#
loop_
_entity.id
_entity.type
_entity.pdbx_description
1 polymer ?
#
loop_
_entity_poly.entity_id
_entity_poly.type
_entity_poly.pdbx_seq_one_letter_code
_entity_poly.pdbx_strand_id
1 'polypeptide(L)'
;MKPFFTLFLCCFFSVFSFAQNEINLNQGSIEQKKYHTTINYEKTKSKIFVDVVIEGKTYKFLLDTGAPFAVSQKLYNELKLSTVGKVEVLDASGKSGEMIITSVPKLQMGELTFLNTPGILFTEATNQIFDCLDIDGIIGSNMLRNSVIQFDDRNNKIIVTNDAGKLDLKKIPYQKLTLTQTQSNPFIQIMLKKGNQEATDNILFDTGADGFYEMSVQAYYFLKDRVDVVNTIAESEGSFTWGLHGMTDKEHQFVLEIPQLSINGNILKKVQVTTTSSNESRMGAEILSHAKVTLDYKKKRFYYEPYEAVDTLSQQIWAISPTLQNNKMVVGIIWDKQLESKVNIGDEILNFNGIDYQSMEFCDLVRSENKFSDKKAIIKFKDVHTGAVKTLEINRL
;
A
#
# COMPACT_ATOMS: atom_id res chain seq x y z
N MET A 1 -56.13 50.90 -19.47
CA MET A 1 -55.29 49.89 -18.74
C MET A 1 -54.92 48.81 -19.75
N LYS A 2 -53.67 48.79 -20.18
CA LYS A 2 -53.14 47.73 -21.07
C LYS A 2 -52.30 46.79 -20.22
N PRO A 3 -52.45 45.45 -20.33
CA PRO A 3 -51.55 44.52 -19.62
C PRO A 3 -50.23 44.37 -20.35
N PHE A 4 -49.17 44.55 -19.62
CA PHE A 4 -47.78 44.27 -20.03
C PHE A 4 -47.54 42.77 -19.98
N PHE A 5 -47.27 42.14 -21.11
CA PHE A 5 -46.89 40.74 -21.19
C PHE A 5 -45.34 40.66 -21.12
N THR A 6 -44.81 40.22 -19.98
CA THR A 6 -43.37 40.03 -19.79
C THR A 6 -43.02 38.61 -20.26
N LEU A 7 -42.35 38.52 -21.39
CA LEU A 7 -41.86 37.29 -21.96
C LEU A 7 -40.59 36.85 -21.18
N PHE A 8 -40.69 35.78 -20.39
CA PHE A 8 -39.55 35.19 -19.67
C PHE A 8 -38.81 34.25 -20.61
N LEU A 9 -37.68 34.71 -21.14
CA LEU A 9 -36.77 33.93 -22.00
C LEU A 9 -35.93 33.02 -21.09
N CYS A 10 -36.34 31.76 -20.89
CA CYS A 10 -35.51 30.73 -20.24
C CYS A 10 -34.37 30.30 -21.15
N CYS A 11 -33.18 30.88 -20.93
CA CYS A 11 -31.96 30.38 -21.52
C CYS A 11 -31.61 29.03 -20.85
N PHE A 12 -31.91 27.91 -21.52
CA PHE A 12 -31.38 26.60 -21.20
C PHE A 12 -29.86 26.60 -21.50
N PHE A 13 -29.04 26.85 -20.49
CA PHE A 13 -27.63 26.52 -20.54
C PHE A 13 -27.53 24.98 -20.42
N SER A 14 -27.39 24.32 -21.56
CA SER A 14 -26.98 22.93 -21.64
C SER A 14 -25.51 22.86 -21.13
N VAL A 15 -25.33 22.52 -19.88
CA VAL A 15 -24.01 22.16 -19.34
C VAL A 15 -23.66 20.82 -19.99
N PHE A 16 -22.89 20.85 -21.08
CA PHE A 16 -22.22 19.65 -21.57
C PHE A 16 -21.18 19.25 -20.51
N SER A 17 -21.58 18.40 -19.57
CA SER A 17 -20.63 17.63 -18.79
C SER A 17 -19.91 16.72 -19.77
N PHE A 18 -18.68 17.06 -20.12
CA PHE A 18 -17.76 16.09 -20.69
C PHE A 18 -17.51 15.06 -19.60
N ALA A 19 -18.25 13.96 -19.63
CA ALA A 19 -17.88 12.76 -18.88
C ALA A 19 -16.52 12.33 -19.44
N GLN A 20 -15.43 12.60 -18.74
CA GLN A 20 -14.19 11.89 -18.97
C GLN A 20 -14.54 10.41 -18.77
N ASN A 21 -14.44 9.62 -19.85
CA ASN A 21 -14.62 8.19 -19.75
C ASN A 21 -13.53 7.65 -18.81
N GLU A 22 -13.88 7.41 -17.56
CA GLU A 22 -12.99 6.71 -16.64
C GLU A 22 -12.64 5.37 -17.26
N ILE A 23 -11.36 5.15 -17.50
CA ILE A 23 -10.91 3.91 -18.10
C ILE A 23 -11.10 2.80 -17.07
N ASN A 24 -11.95 1.82 -17.40
CA ASN A 24 -12.25 0.70 -16.55
C ASN A 24 -11.24 -0.43 -16.78
N LEU A 25 -10.36 -0.67 -15.78
CA LEU A 25 -9.38 -1.76 -15.79
C LEU A 25 -9.99 -3.11 -15.38
N ASN A 26 -11.26 -3.14 -14.96
CA ASN A 26 -11.99 -4.37 -14.62
C ASN A 26 -12.41 -5.15 -15.87
N GLN A 27 -11.44 -5.50 -16.72
CA GLN A 27 -11.61 -6.26 -17.95
C GLN A 27 -10.73 -7.52 -17.91
N GLY A 28 -10.74 -8.29 -18.99
CA GLY A 28 -10.09 -9.60 -19.05
C GLY A 28 -10.87 -10.68 -18.31
N SER A 29 -10.40 -11.92 -18.40
CA SER A 29 -11.09 -13.10 -17.85
C SER A 29 -10.11 -14.18 -17.43
N ILE A 30 -10.61 -15.18 -16.70
CA ILE A 30 -9.91 -16.43 -16.40
C ILE A 30 -10.47 -17.50 -17.33
N GLU A 31 -9.59 -18.25 -18.00
CA GLU A 31 -9.97 -19.29 -18.98
C GLU A 31 -10.72 -20.44 -18.32
N GLN A 32 -10.31 -20.84 -17.12
CA GLN A 32 -10.91 -21.94 -16.37
C GLN A 32 -12.29 -21.54 -15.81
N LYS A 33 -13.33 -22.29 -16.14
CA LYS A 33 -14.70 -22.07 -15.63
C LYS A 33 -14.84 -22.44 -14.15
N LYS A 34 -14.10 -23.44 -13.68
CA LYS A 34 -14.03 -23.87 -12.29
C LYS A 34 -12.58 -24.06 -11.91
N TYR A 35 -12.16 -23.43 -10.81
CA TYR A 35 -10.77 -23.51 -10.35
C TYR A 35 -10.67 -23.46 -8.82
N HIS A 36 -9.62 -24.10 -8.35
CA HIS A 36 -9.15 -24.05 -6.99
C HIS A 36 -7.68 -24.46 -7.02
N THR A 37 -6.79 -23.51 -6.91
CA THR A 37 -5.36 -23.73 -7.01
C THR A 37 -4.63 -23.09 -5.85
N THR A 38 -3.47 -23.66 -5.53
CA THR A 38 -2.56 -23.15 -4.52
C THR A 38 -1.30 -22.65 -5.21
N ILE A 39 -0.91 -21.43 -4.90
CA ILE A 39 0.28 -20.78 -5.46
C ILE A 39 1.24 -20.54 -4.29
N ASN A 40 2.46 -21.05 -4.41
CA ASN A 40 3.52 -20.69 -3.47
C ASN A 40 4.04 -19.31 -3.81
N TYR A 41 4.48 -18.58 -2.78
CA TYR A 41 5.06 -17.27 -2.98
C TYR A 41 6.38 -17.11 -2.20
N GLU A 42 7.21 -16.21 -2.68
CA GLU A 42 8.37 -15.73 -1.95
C GLU A 42 8.00 -14.47 -1.17
N LYS A 43 8.54 -14.32 0.04
CA LYS A 43 8.35 -13.13 0.87
C LYS A 43 9.69 -12.50 1.19
N THR A 44 9.85 -11.23 0.81
CA THR A 44 11.00 -10.42 1.20
C THR A 44 10.49 -9.13 1.82
N LYS A 45 10.94 -8.82 3.02
CA LYS A 45 10.32 -7.80 3.87
C LYS A 45 8.85 -8.18 4.11
N SER A 46 7.89 -7.32 3.80
CA SER A 46 6.46 -7.68 3.82
C SER A 46 5.90 -7.95 2.43
N LYS A 47 6.72 -7.85 1.38
CA LYS A 47 6.28 -8.00 -0.02
C LYS A 47 6.11 -9.46 -0.41
N ILE A 48 5.04 -9.73 -1.15
CA ILE A 48 4.68 -11.05 -1.66
C ILE A 48 5.00 -11.12 -3.15
N PHE A 49 5.85 -12.07 -3.53
CA PHE A 49 6.24 -12.28 -4.91
C PHE A 49 5.71 -13.62 -5.42
N VAL A 50 5.17 -13.59 -6.62
CA VAL A 50 4.63 -14.78 -7.30
C VAL A 50 5.22 -14.89 -8.71
N ASP A 51 5.41 -16.13 -9.14
CA ASP A 51 5.82 -16.44 -10.50
C ASP A 51 4.64 -16.35 -11.47
N VAL A 52 4.85 -15.66 -12.58
CA VAL A 52 3.91 -15.54 -13.69
C VAL A 52 4.59 -16.03 -14.97
N VAL A 53 3.91 -16.90 -15.72
CA VAL A 53 4.43 -17.40 -16.99
C VAL A 53 3.73 -16.69 -18.14
N ILE A 54 4.52 -16.09 -19.04
CA ILE A 54 4.05 -15.44 -20.26
C ILE A 54 4.89 -15.96 -21.42
N GLU A 55 4.25 -16.48 -22.49
CA GLU A 55 4.93 -17.07 -23.65
C GLU A 55 5.98 -18.14 -23.29
N GLY A 56 5.72 -18.90 -22.21
CA GLY A 56 6.60 -19.98 -21.74
C GLY A 56 7.80 -19.52 -20.92
N LYS A 57 7.97 -18.23 -20.66
CA LYS A 57 9.01 -17.66 -19.81
C LYS A 57 8.44 -17.21 -18.46
N THR A 58 9.16 -17.47 -17.39
CA THR A 58 8.78 -17.07 -16.02
C THR A 58 9.29 -15.67 -15.69
N TYR A 59 8.40 -14.89 -15.10
CA TYR A 59 8.63 -13.51 -14.65
C TYR A 59 8.19 -13.38 -13.18
N LYS A 60 8.85 -12.49 -12.44
CA LYS A 60 8.57 -12.24 -11.03
C LYS A 60 7.61 -11.07 -10.88
N PHE A 61 6.47 -11.29 -10.24
CA PHE A 61 5.47 -10.26 -10.01
C PHE A 61 5.24 -10.01 -8.52
N LEU A 62 5.09 -8.73 -8.14
CA LEU A 62 4.61 -8.33 -6.83
C LEU A 62 3.08 -8.53 -6.77
N LEU A 63 2.56 -9.12 -5.68
CA LEU A 63 1.12 -9.15 -5.43
C LEU A 63 0.73 -7.95 -4.58
N ASP A 64 -0.05 -7.05 -5.18
CA ASP A 64 -0.43 -5.76 -4.64
C ASP A 64 -1.92 -5.50 -4.84
N THR A 65 -2.71 -5.66 -3.76
CA THR A 65 -4.16 -5.45 -3.81
C THR A 65 -4.56 -3.97 -3.85
N GLY A 66 -3.65 -3.06 -3.55
CA GLY A 66 -3.87 -1.61 -3.65
C GLY A 66 -3.64 -1.06 -5.07
N ALA A 67 -2.95 -1.81 -5.93
CA ALA A 67 -2.61 -1.41 -7.29
C ALA A 67 -3.47 -2.12 -8.36
N PRO A 68 -3.52 -1.58 -9.60
CA PRO A 68 -3.95 -2.35 -10.76
C PRO A 68 -2.86 -3.33 -11.19
N PHE A 69 -3.20 -4.27 -12.08
CA PHE A 69 -2.20 -5.02 -12.83
C PHE A 69 -1.24 -4.06 -13.53
N ALA A 70 0.05 -4.35 -13.48
CA ALA A 70 1.04 -3.49 -14.11
C ALA A 70 2.21 -4.31 -14.66
N VAL A 71 2.92 -3.73 -15.64
CA VAL A 71 4.09 -4.33 -16.27
C VAL A 71 5.26 -3.36 -16.30
N SER A 72 6.47 -3.89 -16.21
CA SER A 72 7.69 -3.09 -16.35
C SER A 72 7.90 -2.66 -17.79
N GLN A 73 8.70 -1.60 -18.00
CA GLN A 73 9.10 -1.16 -19.34
C GLN A 73 9.84 -2.26 -20.11
N LYS A 74 10.66 -3.05 -19.40
CA LYS A 74 11.37 -4.20 -19.96
C LYS A 74 10.38 -5.23 -20.51
N LEU A 75 9.39 -5.65 -19.71
CA LEU A 75 8.40 -6.63 -20.10
C LEU A 75 7.50 -6.11 -21.23
N TYR A 76 7.08 -4.83 -21.18
CA TYR A 76 6.32 -4.17 -22.23
C TYR A 76 7.03 -4.23 -23.59
N ASN A 77 8.35 -3.94 -23.63
CA ASN A 77 9.15 -3.95 -24.84
C ASN A 77 9.40 -5.40 -25.33
N GLU A 78 9.72 -6.33 -24.42
CA GLU A 78 10.00 -7.72 -24.74
C GLU A 78 8.81 -8.42 -25.40
N LEU A 79 7.61 -8.23 -24.84
CA LEU A 79 6.36 -8.79 -25.37
C LEU A 79 5.76 -7.96 -26.52
N LYS A 80 6.37 -6.84 -26.88
CA LYS A 80 5.87 -5.91 -27.91
C LYS A 80 4.42 -5.51 -27.68
N LEU A 81 4.06 -5.24 -26.41
CA LEU A 81 2.70 -4.87 -26.03
C LEU A 81 2.30 -3.54 -26.69
N SER A 82 1.00 -3.39 -26.96
CA SER A 82 0.46 -2.18 -27.55
C SER A 82 -0.11 -1.25 -26.48
N THR A 83 0.04 0.07 -26.66
CA THR A 83 -0.70 1.05 -25.90
C THR A 83 -2.18 1.01 -26.30
N VAL A 84 -3.06 0.81 -25.31
CA VAL A 84 -4.52 0.79 -25.51
C VAL A 84 -5.19 2.07 -25.04
N GLY A 85 -4.47 2.91 -24.28
CA GLY A 85 -4.96 4.19 -23.77
C GLY A 85 -4.00 4.83 -22.78
N LYS A 86 -4.46 5.91 -22.16
CA LYS A 86 -3.77 6.61 -21.08
C LYS A 86 -4.75 6.95 -19.97
N VAL A 87 -4.29 6.99 -18.75
CA VAL A 87 -5.08 7.35 -17.57
C VAL A 87 -4.26 8.20 -16.64
N GLU A 88 -4.89 9.15 -15.97
CA GLU A 88 -4.26 9.85 -14.87
C GLU A 88 -4.40 9.01 -13.60
N VAL A 89 -3.29 8.73 -12.95
CA VAL A 89 -3.23 7.91 -11.73
C VAL A 89 -2.70 8.76 -10.59
N LEU A 90 -3.48 8.84 -9.52
CA LEU A 90 -3.02 9.34 -8.22
C LEU A 90 -2.40 8.17 -7.46
N ASP A 91 -1.16 8.33 -7.01
CA ASP A 91 -0.45 7.28 -6.28
C ASP A 91 -0.51 7.44 -4.76
N ALA A 92 0.11 6.48 -4.05
CA ALA A 92 0.20 6.49 -2.59
C ALA A 92 1.00 7.67 -2.01
N SER A 93 1.72 8.43 -2.85
CA SER A 93 2.44 9.64 -2.46
C SER A 93 1.60 10.91 -2.60
N GLY A 94 0.34 10.80 -3.07
CA GLY A 94 -0.52 11.93 -3.37
C GLY A 94 -0.17 12.67 -4.66
N LYS A 95 0.77 12.14 -5.47
CA LYS A 95 1.14 12.70 -6.77
C LYS A 95 0.31 12.08 -7.89
N SER A 96 -0.12 12.88 -8.85
CA SER A 96 -0.78 12.38 -10.05
C SER A 96 0.11 12.48 -11.28
N GLY A 97 -0.10 11.56 -12.21
CA GLY A 97 0.60 11.55 -13.50
C GLY A 97 -0.11 10.69 -14.53
N GLU A 98 0.11 11.04 -15.81
CA GLU A 98 -0.43 10.26 -16.92
C GLU A 98 0.35 8.94 -17.05
N MET A 99 -0.37 7.82 -17.03
CA MET A 99 0.18 6.49 -17.22
C MET A 99 -0.38 5.83 -18.47
N ILE A 100 0.49 5.08 -19.16
CA ILE A 100 0.11 4.28 -20.32
C ILE A 100 -0.65 3.05 -19.86
N ILE A 101 -1.77 2.77 -20.53
CA ILE A 101 -2.51 1.53 -20.38
C ILE A 101 -2.11 0.57 -21.49
N THR A 102 -1.87 -0.67 -21.10
CA THR A 102 -1.58 -1.78 -22.00
C THR A 102 -2.45 -2.99 -21.66
N SER A 103 -2.34 -4.07 -22.41
CA SER A 103 -3.03 -5.32 -22.10
C SER A 103 -2.10 -6.49 -22.42
N VAL A 104 -2.00 -7.44 -21.47
CA VAL A 104 -1.32 -8.72 -21.71
C VAL A 104 -2.34 -9.75 -22.23
N PRO A 105 -2.18 -10.26 -23.47
CA PRO A 105 -3.17 -11.14 -24.06
C PRO A 105 -3.38 -12.44 -23.30
N LYS A 106 -2.29 -13.06 -22.81
CA LYS A 106 -2.34 -14.30 -22.05
C LYS A 106 -1.19 -14.38 -21.06
N LEU A 107 -1.51 -14.72 -19.80
CA LEU A 107 -0.52 -15.00 -18.76
C LEU A 107 -1.02 -16.12 -17.85
N GLN A 108 -0.10 -16.82 -17.19
CA GLN A 108 -0.41 -17.88 -16.25
C GLN A 108 0.14 -17.55 -14.87
N MET A 109 -0.66 -17.79 -13.82
CA MET A 109 -0.28 -17.71 -12.42
C MET A 109 -0.71 -19.03 -11.76
N GLY A 110 0.25 -19.89 -11.42
CA GLY A 110 -0.02 -21.27 -11.05
C GLY A 110 -0.74 -22.01 -12.21
N GLU A 111 -1.87 -22.65 -11.93
CA GLU A 111 -2.68 -23.36 -12.93
C GLU A 111 -3.70 -22.48 -13.65
N LEU A 112 -3.75 -21.18 -13.30
CA LEU A 112 -4.74 -20.26 -13.85
C LEU A 112 -4.20 -19.52 -15.05
N THR A 113 -5.00 -19.47 -16.10
CA THR A 113 -4.74 -18.69 -17.31
C THR A 113 -5.62 -17.46 -17.33
N PHE A 114 -5.00 -16.29 -17.34
CA PHE A 114 -5.66 -15.00 -17.46
C PHE A 114 -5.56 -14.51 -18.90
N LEU A 115 -6.68 -13.99 -19.41
CA LEU A 115 -6.81 -13.54 -20.79
C LEU A 115 -7.13 -12.06 -20.86
N ASN A 116 -6.44 -11.34 -21.77
CA ASN A 116 -6.66 -9.93 -22.06
C ASN A 116 -6.68 -9.07 -20.80
N THR A 117 -5.65 -9.21 -19.97
CA THR A 117 -5.53 -8.48 -18.68
C THR A 117 -5.04 -7.07 -18.93
N PRO A 118 -5.88 -6.03 -18.72
CA PRO A 118 -5.43 -4.65 -18.85
C PRO A 118 -4.63 -4.24 -17.62
N GLY A 119 -3.64 -3.40 -17.84
CA GLY A 119 -2.76 -2.90 -16.79
C GLY A 119 -2.09 -1.59 -17.18
N ILE A 120 -1.35 -1.04 -16.25
CA ILE A 120 -0.55 0.17 -16.44
C ILE A 120 0.92 -0.19 -16.70
N LEU A 121 1.60 0.70 -17.43
CA LEU A 121 3.04 0.63 -17.60
C LEU A 121 3.73 1.37 -16.46
N PHE A 122 4.77 0.80 -15.86
CA PHE A 122 5.55 1.45 -14.82
C PHE A 122 6.11 2.79 -15.29
N THR A 123 6.13 3.77 -14.40
CA THR A 123 6.89 5.00 -14.60
C THR A 123 8.40 4.72 -14.52
N GLU A 124 9.22 5.68 -14.95
CA GLU A 124 10.69 5.56 -14.83
C GLU A 124 11.13 5.39 -13.36
N ALA A 125 10.52 6.17 -12.44
CA ALA A 125 10.80 6.07 -11.01
C ALA A 125 10.45 4.70 -10.43
N THR A 126 9.32 4.11 -10.84
CA THR A 126 8.92 2.77 -10.42
C THR A 126 9.84 1.70 -10.98
N ASN A 127 10.24 1.81 -12.26
CA ASN A 127 11.20 0.88 -12.88
C ASN A 127 12.52 0.85 -12.11
N GLN A 128 13.08 1.99 -11.72
CA GLN A 128 14.34 2.05 -10.98
C GLN A 128 14.32 1.24 -9.67
N ILE A 129 13.23 1.30 -8.91
CA ILE A 129 13.07 0.52 -7.66
C ILE A 129 12.83 -0.96 -7.97
N PHE A 130 11.96 -1.25 -8.94
CA PHE A 130 11.53 -2.62 -9.25
C PHE A 130 12.62 -3.41 -9.97
N ASP A 131 13.47 -2.76 -10.76
CA ASP A 131 14.68 -3.37 -11.33
C ASP A 131 15.63 -3.85 -10.23
N CYS A 132 15.79 -3.08 -9.14
CA CYS A 132 16.56 -3.51 -7.97
C CYS A 132 15.98 -4.75 -7.27
N LEU A 133 14.69 -4.99 -7.38
CA LEU A 133 13.97 -6.13 -6.78
C LEU A 133 13.72 -7.27 -7.77
N ASP A 134 14.20 -7.14 -9.01
CA ASP A 134 13.95 -8.07 -10.12
C ASP A 134 12.45 -8.30 -10.36
N ILE A 135 11.63 -7.22 -10.30
CA ILE A 135 10.19 -7.27 -10.48
C ILE A 135 9.82 -6.88 -11.91
N ASP A 136 9.13 -7.77 -12.60
CA ASP A 136 8.67 -7.56 -13.98
C ASP A 136 7.24 -6.98 -14.05
N GLY A 137 6.46 -7.03 -12.94
CA GLY A 137 5.11 -6.50 -12.92
C GLY A 137 4.41 -6.60 -11.56
N ILE A 138 3.14 -6.21 -11.54
CA ILE A 138 2.25 -6.26 -10.38
C ILE A 138 1.01 -7.08 -10.70
N ILE A 139 0.65 -8.03 -9.83
CA ILE A 139 -0.67 -8.67 -9.81
C ILE A 139 -1.59 -7.80 -8.98
N GLY A 140 -2.48 -7.07 -9.63
CA GLY A 140 -3.39 -6.14 -9.00
C GLY A 140 -4.80 -6.66 -8.79
N SER A 141 -5.61 -5.88 -8.06
CA SER A 141 -6.99 -6.24 -7.71
C SER A 141 -7.91 -6.43 -8.91
N ASN A 142 -7.72 -5.65 -9.99
CA ASN A 142 -8.51 -5.82 -11.21
C ASN A 142 -8.34 -7.22 -11.83
N MET A 143 -7.15 -7.82 -11.75
CA MET A 143 -6.89 -9.19 -12.20
C MET A 143 -7.57 -10.21 -11.28
N LEU A 144 -7.61 -9.97 -9.98
CA LEU A 144 -8.12 -10.89 -8.96
C LEU A 144 -9.65 -10.83 -8.77
N ARG A 145 -10.33 -9.83 -9.31
CA ARG A 145 -11.74 -9.45 -9.06
C ARG A 145 -12.78 -10.56 -9.22
N ASN A 146 -12.49 -11.59 -9.98
CA ASN A 146 -13.43 -12.71 -10.26
C ASN A 146 -13.18 -13.93 -9.34
N SER A 147 -12.32 -13.79 -8.34
CA SER A 147 -11.84 -14.89 -7.49
C SER A 147 -12.14 -14.67 -6.02
N VAL A 148 -11.93 -15.71 -5.26
CA VAL A 148 -11.73 -15.69 -3.82
C VAL A 148 -10.25 -15.95 -3.58
N ILE A 149 -9.57 -15.04 -2.89
CA ILE A 149 -8.15 -15.10 -2.60
C ILE A 149 -7.97 -15.32 -1.11
N GLN A 150 -7.27 -16.38 -0.72
CA GLN A 150 -6.91 -16.62 0.68
C GLN A 150 -5.39 -16.62 0.83
N PHE A 151 -4.91 -15.75 1.69
CA PHE A 151 -3.51 -15.65 2.10
C PHE A 151 -3.28 -16.53 3.33
N ASP A 152 -2.40 -17.51 3.21
CA ASP A 152 -1.90 -18.35 4.30
C ASP A 152 -0.39 -18.11 4.47
N ASP A 153 -0.06 -17.04 5.18
CA ASP A 153 1.32 -16.56 5.32
C ASP A 153 2.22 -17.53 6.10
N ARG A 154 1.67 -18.27 7.05
CA ARG A 154 2.43 -19.33 7.78
C ARG A 154 2.98 -20.42 6.87
N ASN A 155 2.30 -20.67 5.75
CA ASN A 155 2.68 -21.69 4.78
C ASN A 155 3.26 -21.08 3.49
N ASN A 156 3.40 -19.75 3.38
CA ASN A 156 3.80 -19.02 2.17
C ASN A 156 2.94 -19.42 0.96
N LYS A 157 1.61 -19.44 1.14
CA LYS A 157 0.66 -19.90 0.12
C LYS A 157 -0.47 -18.92 -0.08
N ILE A 158 -0.89 -18.83 -1.34
CA ILE A 158 -2.11 -18.15 -1.75
C ILE A 158 -3.02 -19.19 -2.38
N ILE A 159 -4.25 -19.30 -1.87
CA ILE A 159 -5.27 -20.12 -2.50
C ILE A 159 -6.14 -19.22 -3.36
N VAL A 160 -6.30 -19.56 -4.63
CA VAL A 160 -7.14 -18.85 -5.59
C VAL A 160 -8.25 -19.78 -6.05
N THR A 161 -9.50 -19.39 -5.85
CA THR A 161 -10.66 -20.20 -6.23
C THR A 161 -11.81 -19.34 -6.71
N ASN A 162 -12.72 -19.89 -7.52
CA ASN A 162 -14.00 -19.24 -7.80
C ASN A 162 -15.18 -19.79 -6.97
N ASP A 163 -14.89 -20.68 -6.04
CA ASP A 163 -15.87 -21.31 -5.14
C ASP A 163 -15.40 -21.22 -3.67
N ALA A 164 -15.93 -20.24 -2.92
CA ALA A 164 -15.64 -20.08 -1.50
C ALA A 164 -16.03 -21.32 -0.64
N GLY A 165 -16.88 -22.20 -1.16
CA GLY A 165 -17.27 -23.44 -0.48
C GLY A 165 -16.12 -24.45 -0.34
N LYS A 166 -15.03 -24.27 -1.09
CA LYS A 166 -13.80 -25.08 -1.00
C LYS A 166 -12.85 -24.62 0.11
N LEU A 167 -13.15 -23.49 0.74
CA LEU A 167 -12.41 -22.93 1.88
C LEU A 167 -13.22 -23.15 3.15
N ASP A 168 -12.55 -23.39 4.26
CA ASP A 168 -13.20 -23.58 5.57
C ASP A 168 -13.57 -22.23 6.20
N LEU A 169 -14.55 -21.53 5.59
CA LEU A 169 -14.99 -20.20 6.00
C LEU A 169 -16.32 -20.20 6.76
N LYS A 170 -16.97 -21.36 6.94
CA LYS A 170 -18.35 -21.43 7.49
C LYS A 170 -18.48 -20.86 8.90
N LYS A 171 -17.44 -20.96 9.71
CA LYS A 171 -17.43 -20.51 11.11
C LYS A 171 -16.68 -19.18 11.29
N ILE A 172 -16.05 -18.65 10.22
CA ILE A 172 -15.28 -17.42 10.29
C ILE A 172 -16.20 -16.23 10.03
N PRO A 173 -16.29 -15.26 10.94
CA PRO A 173 -17.07 -14.06 10.72
C PRO A 173 -16.49 -13.26 9.55
N TYR A 174 -17.37 -12.61 8.80
CA TYR A 174 -16.94 -11.72 7.72
C TYR A 174 -17.57 -10.34 7.85
N GLN A 175 -16.89 -9.38 7.27
CA GLN A 175 -17.45 -8.05 7.03
C GLN A 175 -17.63 -7.82 5.53
N LYS A 176 -18.34 -6.72 5.20
CA LYS A 176 -18.49 -6.27 3.82
C LYS A 176 -17.15 -5.82 3.26
N LEU A 177 -16.82 -6.30 2.07
CA LEU A 177 -15.73 -5.82 1.23
C LEU A 177 -16.32 -4.82 0.23
N THR A 178 -15.84 -3.58 0.23
CA THR A 178 -16.22 -2.58 -0.77
C THR A 178 -15.14 -2.55 -1.85
N LEU A 179 -15.53 -2.50 -3.11
CA LEU A 179 -14.61 -2.52 -4.26
C LEU A 179 -14.78 -1.24 -5.07
N THR A 180 -13.67 -0.65 -5.51
CA THR A 180 -13.70 0.45 -6.47
C THR A 180 -14.25 -0.01 -7.82
N GLN A 181 -14.90 0.89 -8.56
CA GLN A 181 -15.63 0.53 -9.79
C GLN A 181 -14.69 0.23 -10.95
N THR A 182 -13.57 0.93 -11.06
CA THR A 182 -12.67 0.88 -12.21
C THR A 182 -11.53 -0.11 -12.07
N GLN A 183 -11.15 -0.47 -10.82
CA GLN A 183 -9.95 -1.24 -10.52
C GLN A 183 -10.18 -2.39 -9.52
N SER A 184 -11.32 -2.41 -8.83
CA SER A 184 -11.67 -3.40 -7.79
C SER A 184 -10.77 -3.36 -6.55
N ASN A 185 -10.19 -2.22 -6.20
CA ASN A 185 -9.43 -2.07 -4.96
C ASN A 185 -10.31 -2.40 -3.76
N PRO A 186 -9.82 -3.26 -2.83
CA PRO A 186 -10.62 -3.75 -1.71
C PRO A 186 -10.55 -2.82 -0.51
N PHE A 187 -11.69 -2.30 -0.08
CA PHE A 187 -11.83 -1.51 1.14
C PHE A 187 -12.56 -2.30 2.21
N ILE A 188 -12.05 -2.21 3.43
CA ILE A 188 -12.61 -2.82 4.64
C ILE A 188 -12.84 -1.76 5.71
N GLN A 189 -13.63 -2.09 6.72
CA GLN A 189 -13.82 -1.22 7.87
C GLN A 189 -13.07 -1.75 9.09
N ILE A 190 -12.42 -0.85 9.81
CA ILE A 190 -11.88 -1.10 11.13
C ILE A 190 -12.58 -0.19 12.13
N MET A 191 -12.68 -0.64 13.38
CA MET A 191 -13.21 0.17 14.48
C MET A 191 -12.07 0.61 15.37
N LEU A 192 -12.01 1.89 15.66
CA LEU A 192 -11.06 2.52 16.59
C LEU A 192 -11.82 2.89 17.85
N LYS A 193 -11.23 2.62 19.03
CA LYS A 193 -11.91 2.85 20.32
C LYS A 193 -10.94 3.34 21.39
N LYS A 194 -11.39 4.33 22.15
CA LYS A 194 -10.72 4.85 23.34
C LYS A 194 -11.76 5.14 24.42
N GLY A 195 -11.74 4.38 25.50
CA GLY A 195 -12.77 4.48 26.54
C GLY A 195 -14.16 4.18 25.96
N ASN A 196 -15.07 5.16 26.06
CA ASN A 196 -16.45 5.06 25.54
C ASN A 196 -16.58 5.67 24.12
N GLN A 197 -15.52 6.19 23.54
CA GLN A 197 -15.55 6.80 22.22
C GLN A 197 -15.15 5.78 21.14
N GLU A 198 -15.88 5.79 20.04
CA GLU A 198 -15.66 4.87 18.91
C GLU A 198 -15.76 5.63 17.59
N ALA A 199 -14.94 5.21 16.64
CA ALA A 199 -14.99 5.67 15.26
C ALA A 199 -14.71 4.50 14.32
N THR A 200 -15.16 4.62 13.09
CA THR A 200 -14.86 3.67 12.02
C THR A 200 -13.99 4.34 10.98
N ASP A 201 -12.92 3.67 10.57
CA ASP A 201 -12.12 4.05 9.40
C ASP A 201 -12.38 3.06 8.26
N ASN A 202 -12.56 3.57 7.04
CA ASN A 202 -12.72 2.76 5.83
C ASN A 202 -11.41 2.74 5.07
N ILE A 203 -10.69 1.65 5.17
CA ILE A 203 -9.29 1.54 4.79
C ILE A 203 -9.10 0.65 3.57
N LEU A 204 -8.12 0.99 2.74
CA LEU A 204 -7.65 0.15 1.64
C LEU A 204 -6.90 -1.07 2.22
N PHE A 205 -7.27 -2.28 1.80
CA PHE A 205 -6.48 -3.49 2.07
C PHE A 205 -5.41 -3.62 0.99
N ASP A 206 -4.17 -3.31 1.33
CA ASP A 206 -3.08 -3.04 0.41
C ASP A 206 -1.86 -3.94 0.70
N THR A 207 -1.74 -5.08 0.02
CA THR A 207 -0.59 -5.98 0.17
C THR A 207 0.70 -5.43 -0.47
N GLY A 208 0.62 -4.33 -1.19
CA GLY A 208 1.77 -3.57 -1.68
C GLY A 208 2.39 -2.65 -0.61
N ALA A 209 1.66 -2.31 0.46
CA ALA A 209 2.18 -1.57 1.60
C ALA A 209 2.83 -2.49 2.64
N ASP A 210 3.87 -2.01 3.35
CA ASP A 210 4.64 -2.85 4.29
C ASP A 210 4.01 -2.96 5.68
N GLY A 211 3.51 -1.85 6.24
CA GLY A 211 3.06 -1.76 7.62
C GLY A 211 1.80 -2.56 7.94
N PHE A 212 1.40 -2.52 9.23
CA PHE A 212 0.13 -3.10 9.65
C PHE A 212 -1.05 -2.19 9.28
N TYR A 213 -1.01 -0.94 9.72
CA TYR A 213 -2.02 0.08 9.44
C TYR A 213 -1.36 1.45 9.38
N GLU A 214 -1.73 2.23 8.39
CA GLU A 214 -1.37 3.64 8.25
C GLU A 214 -2.66 4.45 8.12
N MET A 215 -2.83 5.45 8.99
CA MET A 215 -3.98 6.37 8.94
C MET A 215 -3.69 7.51 7.97
N SER A 216 -4.60 7.85 7.07
CA SER A 216 -4.38 9.06 6.27
C SER A 216 -4.36 10.31 7.16
N VAL A 217 -3.52 11.29 6.83
CA VAL A 217 -3.47 12.57 7.56
C VAL A 217 -4.84 13.24 7.57
N GLN A 218 -5.60 13.10 6.49
CA GLN A 218 -6.97 13.63 6.40
C GLN A 218 -7.93 12.92 7.38
N ALA A 219 -7.85 11.58 7.48
CA ALA A 219 -8.64 10.83 8.45
C ALA A 219 -8.26 11.19 9.89
N TYR A 220 -6.96 11.36 10.17
CA TYR A 220 -6.49 11.80 11.48
C TYR A 220 -7.09 13.14 11.88
N TYR A 221 -7.01 14.18 11.05
CA TYR A 221 -7.59 15.49 11.34
C TYR A 221 -9.12 15.42 11.48
N PHE A 222 -9.77 14.67 10.58
CA PHE A 222 -11.23 14.49 10.67
C PHE A 222 -11.65 13.86 12.00
N LEU A 223 -10.93 12.85 12.48
CA LEU A 223 -11.22 12.18 13.76
C LEU A 223 -10.86 13.09 14.94
N LYS A 224 -9.66 13.68 14.97
CA LYS A 224 -9.17 14.52 16.06
C LYS A 224 -10.14 15.64 16.44
N ASP A 225 -10.80 16.23 15.44
CA ASP A 225 -11.74 17.34 15.66
C ASP A 225 -13.12 16.88 16.15
N ARG A 226 -13.44 15.59 16.08
CA ARG A 226 -14.80 15.05 16.33
C ARG A 226 -14.88 14.03 17.44
N VAL A 227 -13.86 13.21 17.59
CA VAL A 227 -13.88 12.07 18.50
C VAL A 227 -12.48 11.71 18.96
N ASP A 228 -12.30 11.53 20.27
CA ASP A 228 -11.00 11.16 20.86
C ASP A 228 -10.81 9.63 20.85
N VAL A 229 -10.32 9.08 19.73
CA VAL A 229 -10.07 7.64 19.55
C VAL A 229 -8.61 7.28 19.36
N VAL A 230 -7.70 8.27 19.29
CA VAL A 230 -6.27 8.07 19.11
C VAL A 230 -5.46 8.92 20.09
N ASN A 231 -4.28 8.46 20.49
CA ASN A 231 -3.28 9.25 21.20
C ASN A 231 -2.21 9.68 20.21
N THR A 232 -1.90 10.98 20.14
CA THR A 232 -0.75 11.46 19.36
C THR A 232 0.50 11.29 20.22
N ILE A 233 1.45 10.47 19.77
CA ILE A 233 2.72 10.19 20.45
C ILE A 233 3.78 11.19 20.01
N ALA A 234 3.89 11.41 18.70
CA ALA A 234 4.84 12.35 18.12
C ALA A 234 4.24 13.01 16.88
N GLU A 235 4.78 14.18 16.54
CA GLU A 235 4.47 14.92 15.32
C GLU A 235 5.74 15.51 14.75
N SER A 236 5.90 15.51 13.42
CA SER A 236 7.05 16.06 12.73
C SER A 236 6.71 16.39 11.29
N GLU A 237 7.58 17.16 10.63
CA GLU A 237 7.55 17.36 9.18
C GLU A 237 8.63 16.51 8.51
N GLY A 238 8.30 15.91 7.38
CA GLY A 238 9.26 15.12 6.63
C GLY A 238 8.62 14.24 5.57
N SER A 239 9.42 13.37 4.96
CA SER A 239 8.96 12.39 3.97
C SER A 239 9.73 11.09 4.11
N PHE A 240 9.04 9.96 4.01
CA PHE A 240 9.63 8.63 4.02
C PHE A 240 8.89 7.63 3.11
N THR A 241 7.85 8.07 2.41
CA THR A 241 7.02 7.22 1.55
C THR A 241 7.40 7.37 0.08
N TRP A 242 7.47 6.25 -0.65
CA TRP A 242 7.63 6.19 -2.09
C TRP A 242 6.33 5.72 -2.74
N GLY A 243 5.90 6.44 -3.79
CA GLY A 243 4.78 6.07 -4.64
C GLY A 243 5.23 5.80 -6.08
N LEU A 244 4.28 5.60 -6.98
CA LEU A 244 4.54 5.38 -8.41
C LEU A 244 5.27 6.55 -9.08
N HIS A 245 5.07 7.76 -8.57
CA HIS A 245 5.66 9.00 -9.09
C HIS A 245 6.86 9.50 -8.26
N GLY A 246 7.48 8.61 -7.47
CA GLY A 246 8.66 8.89 -6.65
C GLY A 246 8.34 9.20 -5.19
N MET A 247 9.27 9.88 -4.51
CA MET A 247 9.15 10.18 -3.08
C MET A 247 8.11 11.28 -2.82
N THR A 248 7.36 11.15 -1.72
CA THR A 248 6.44 12.20 -1.22
C THR A 248 7.18 13.50 -0.95
N ASP A 249 6.48 14.63 -1.06
CA ASP A 249 6.98 15.91 -0.58
C ASP A 249 7.02 15.92 0.97
N LYS A 250 7.69 16.90 1.57
CA LYS A 250 7.67 17.07 3.02
C LYS A 250 6.27 17.45 3.47
N GLU A 251 5.72 16.68 4.38
CA GLU A 251 4.40 16.90 4.95
C GLU A 251 4.42 16.73 6.46
N HIS A 252 3.39 17.27 7.13
CA HIS A 252 3.17 17.07 8.54
C HIS A 252 2.68 15.63 8.78
N GLN A 253 3.42 14.87 9.58
CA GLN A 253 3.18 13.47 9.86
C GLN A 253 3.07 13.24 11.36
N PHE A 254 2.39 12.16 11.75
CA PHE A 254 2.12 11.82 13.14
C PHE A 254 2.48 10.36 13.42
N VAL A 255 2.96 10.12 14.63
CA VAL A 255 2.96 8.79 15.26
C VAL A 255 1.78 8.75 16.23
N LEU A 256 0.92 7.78 16.04
CA LEU A 256 -0.32 7.62 16.80
C LEU A 256 -0.30 6.29 17.56
N GLU A 257 -0.90 6.28 18.75
CA GLU A 257 -1.30 5.04 19.42
C GLU A 257 -2.82 4.93 19.38
N ILE A 258 -3.30 3.81 18.88
CA ILE A 258 -4.72 3.44 18.91
C ILE A 258 -4.92 2.53 20.11
N PRO A 259 -5.61 2.97 21.18
CA PRO A 259 -5.77 2.16 22.38
C PRO A 259 -6.44 0.83 22.12
N GLN A 260 -7.42 0.79 21.19
CA GLN A 260 -8.09 -0.42 20.74
C GLN A 260 -8.50 -0.30 19.27
N LEU A 261 -8.05 -1.25 18.46
CA LEU A 261 -8.42 -1.43 17.05
C LEU A 261 -9.13 -2.78 16.91
N SER A 262 -10.27 -2.80 16.19
CA SER A 262 -11.02 -4.04 15.96
C SER A 262 -11.21 -4.33 14.48
N ILE A 263 -10.95 -5.58 14.09
CA ILE A 263 -11.14 -6.13 12.74
C ILE A 263 -12.03 -7.37 12.86
N ASN A 264 -13.23 -7.35 12.26
CA ASN A 264 -14.18 -8.47 12.33
C ASN A 264 -14.44 -8.96 13.78
N GLY A 265 -14.47 -8.06 14.76
CA GLY A 265 -14.65 -8.38 16.17
C GLY A 265 -13.38 -8.83 16.91
N ASN A 266 -12.26 -9.05 16.21
CA ASN A 266 -10.96 -9.31 16.84
C ASN A 266 -10.34 -7.99 17.30
N ILE A 267 -9.92 -7.94 18.56
CA ILE A 267 -9.45 -6.73 19.22
C ILE A 267 -7.94 -6.76 19.38
N LEU A 268 -7.30 -5.69 18.92
CA LEU A 268 -5.88 -5.40 19.09
C LEU A 268 -5.74 -4.17 19.99
N LYS A 269 -4.82 -4.17 20.93
CA LYS A 269 -4.62 -3.09 21.90
C LYS A 269 -3.28 -2.40 21.67
N LYS A 270 -3.24 -1.09 21.96
CA LYS A 270 -2.02 -0.26 21.89
C LYS A 270 -1.30 -0.37 20.55
N VAL A 271 -2.06 -0.26 19.46
CA VAL A 271 -1.49 -0.33 18.11
C VAL A 271 -0.83 1.00 17.78
N GLN A 272 0.51 0.99 17.64
CA GLN A 272 1.25 2.17 17.15
C GLN A 272 1.24 2.19 15.63
N VAL A 273 0.98 3.36 15.05
CA VAL A 273 0.89 3.58 13.61
C VAL A 273 1.48 4.93 13.24
N THR A 274 1.92 5.04 12.00
CA THR A 274 2.24 6.33 11.38
C THR A 274 1.07 6.82 10.54
N THR A 275 1.03 8.12 10.27
CA THR A 275 0.16 8.63 9.23
C THR A 275 0.79 8.46 7.85
N THR A 276 -0.03 8.57 6.82
CA THR A 276 0.37 8.58 5.40
C THR A 276 -0.19 9.81 4.70
N SER A 277 0.56 10.31 3.72
CA SER A 277 0.12 11.39 2.81
C SER A 277 -0.95 10.95 1.82
N SER A 278 -1.18 9.64 1.68
CA SER A 278 -2.27 9.11 0.85
C SER A 278 -3.63 9.64 1.31
N ASN A 279 -4.54 9.83 0.36
CA ASN A 279 -5.92 10.22 0.67
C ASN A 279 -6.66 9.14 1.46
N GLU A 280 -6.30 7.87 1.30
CA GLU A 280 -6.89 6.74 2.00
C GLU A 280 -5.95 6.21 3.08
N SER A 281 -6.54 5.90 4.23
CA SER A 281 -5.90 5.01 5.21
C SER A 281 -5.75 3.62 4.60
N ARG A 282 -4.72 2.86 5.01
CA ARG A 282 -4.46 1.54 4.45
C ARG A 282 -3.97 0.53 5.48
N MET A 283 -4.27 -0.73 5.21
CA MET A 283 -3.78 -1.88 5.93
C MET A 283 -2.82 -2.66 5.06
N GLY A 284 -1.55 -2.69 5.43
CA GLY A 284 -0.50 -3.31 4.65
C GLY A 284 -0.33 -4.81 4.90
N ALA A 285 0.64 -5.41 4.20
CA ALA A 285 0.88 -6.85 4.19
C ALA A 285 1.30 -7.44 5.53
N GLU A 286 1.71 -6.63 6.51
CA GLU A 286 2.05 -7.13 7.86
C GLU A 286 0.89 -7.84 8.54
N ILE A 287 -0.36 -7.47 8.27
CA ILE A 287 -1.55 -8.15 8.80
C ILE A 287 -1.52 -9.66 8.50
N LEU A 288 -0.94 -10.08 7.38
CA LEU A 288 -0.88 -11.47 6.95
C LEU A 288 -0.01 -12.33 7.87
N SER A 289 0.97 -11.73 8.58
CA SER A 289 1.78 -12.44 9.57
C SER A 289 0.99 -12.75 10.86
N HIS A 290 -0.14 -12.08 11.07
CA HIS A 290 -0.99 -12.23 12.25
C HIS A 290 -2.25 -13.06 12.01
N ALA A 291 -2.69 -13.18 10.74
CA ALA A 291 -3.93 -13.84 10.41
C ALA A 291 -3.93 -14.47 9.02
N LYS A 292 -4.73 -15.50 8.84
CA LYS A 292 -5.19 -15.93 7.53
C LYS A 292 -6.27 -14.97 7.05
N VAL A 293 -6.04 -14.34 5.92
CA VAL A 293 -6.95 -13.35 5.35
C VAL A 293 -7.58 -13.88 4.08
N THR A 294 -8.91 -13.72 3.93
CA THR A 294 -9.60 -14.09 2.70
C THR A 294 -10.41 -12.93 2.14
N LEU A 295 -10.16 -12.62 0.88
CA LEU A 295 -10.89 -11.64 0.06
C LEU A 295 -11.81 -12.40 -0.91
N ASP A 296 -13.12 -12.42 -0.65
CA ASP A 296 -14.11 -12.92 -1.62
C ASP A 296 -14.59 -11.72 -2.45
N TYR A 297 -13.91 -11.46 -3.56
CA TYR A 297 -14.25 -10.37 -4.49
C TYR A 297 -15.64 -10.56 -5.10
N LYS A 298 -16.06 -11.82 -5.30
CA LYS A 298 -17.35 -12.15 -5.95
C LYS A 298 -18.54 -11.85 -5.05
N LYS A 299 -18.46 -12.25 -3.77
CA LYS A 299 -19.54 -12.04 -2.78
C LYS A 299 -19.31 -10.79 -1.95
N LYS A 300 -18.20 -10.06 -2.21
CA LYS A 300 -17.81 -8.85 -1.50
C LYS A 300 -17.74 -9.07 0.01
N ARG A 301 -16.91 -10.06 0.44
CA ARG A 301 -16.71 -10.44 1.83
C ARG A 301 -15.23 -10.46 2.17
N PHE A 302 -14.91 -9.91 3.33
CA PHE A 302 -13.58 -9.95 3.93
C PHE A 302 -13.62 -10.81 5.17
N TYR A 303 -12.72 -11.80 5.26
CA TYR A 303 -12.57 -12.69 6.41
C TYR A 303 -11.20 -12.47 7.03
N TYR A 304 -11.17 -12.42 8.36
CA TYR A 304 -9.97 -12.29 9.16
C TYR A 304 -9.97 -13.40 10.21
N GLU A 305 -9.05 -14.34 10.11
CA GLU A 305 -8.88 -15.48 11.00
C GLU A 305 -7.51 -15.36 11.67
N PRO A 306 -7.43 -14.83 12.91
CA PRO A 306 -6.16 -14.67 13.60
C PRO A 306 -5.51 -16.03 13.83
N TYR A 307 -4.19 -16.11 13.64
CA TYR A 307 -3.43 -17.33 13.92
C TYR A 307 -3.33 -17.60 15.42
N GLU A 308 -3.28 -16.53 16.21
CA GLU A 308 -3.21 -16.57 17.68
C GLU A 308 -4.04 -15.42 18.24
N ALA A 309 -4.49 -15.58 19.47
CA ALA A 309 -5.09 -14.46 20.19
C ALA A 309 -3.98 -13.46 20.53
N VAL A 310 -3.76 -12.45 19.68
CA VAL A 310 -2.78 -11.39 19.90
C VAL A 310 -3.51 -10.20 20.51
N ASP A 311 -3.14 -9.86 21.75
CA ASP A 311 -3.74 -8.70 22.43
C ASP A 311 -3.04 -7.38 22.13
N THR A 312 -1.81 -7.40 21.62
CA THR A 312 -0.98 -6.19 21.49
C THR A 312 -0.10 -6.25 20.26
N LEU A 313 -0.21 -5.25 19.39
CA LEU A 313 0.73 -5.00 18.31
C LEU A 313 1.51 -3.72 18.64
N SER A 314 2.62 -3.88 19.33
CA SER A 314 3.52 -2.76 19.62
C SER A 314 4.68 -2.74 18.63
N GLN A 315 4.48 -2.19 17.46
CA GLN A 315 5.61 -1.72 16.66
C GLN A 315 6.09 -0.41 17.26
N GLN A 316 7.16 -0.48 18.01
CA GLN A 316 7.81 0.73 18.51
C GLN A 316 8.57 1.39 17.35
N ILE A 317 8.17 2.59 17.01
CA ILE A 317 8.77 3.40 15.95
C ILE A 317 10.07 4.03 16.48
N TRP A 318 11.11 4.09 15.64
CA TRP A 318 12.35 4.74 16.00
C TRP A 318 12.18 6.26 16.11
N ALA A 319 12.97 6.90 16.96
CA ALA A 319 13.01 8.36 17.12
C ALA A 319 13.32 9.13 15.82
N ILE A 320 13.81 8.43 14.78
CA ILE A 320 13.96 8.93 13.41
C ILE A 320 13.45 7.89 12.41
N SER A 321 12.94 8.35 11.27
CA SER A 321 12.65 7.49 10.11
C SER A 321 13.64 7.77 8.99
N PRO A 322 14.39 6.76 8.52
CA PRO A 322 15.25 6.89 7.35
C PRO A 322 14.44 6.92 6.05
N THR A 323 15.01 7.53 5.02
CA THR A 323 14.50 7.49 3.65
C THR A 323 15.66 7.47 2.64
N LEU A 324 15.35 7.18 1.38
CA LEU A 324 16.33 7.22 0.28
C LEU A 324 16.24 8.57 -0.43
N GLN A 325 17.36 9.28 -0.55
CA GLN A 325 17.48 10.51 -1.31
C GLN A 325 18.83 10.55 -2.03
N ASN A 326 18.83 10.86 -3.33
CA ASN A 326 20.05 10.92 -4.15
C ASN A 326 20.93 9.67 -4.02
N ASN A 327 20.34 8.50 -4.06
CA ASN A 327 20.98 7.19 -3.90
C ASN A 327 21.73 7.01 -2.56
N LYS A 328 21.24 7.68 -1.51
CA LYS A 328 21.79 7.58 -0.16
C LYS A 328 20.69 7.34 0.85
N MET A 329 21.03 6.64 1.93
CA MET A 329 20.17 6.57 3.10
C MET A 329 20.31 7.87 3.89
N VAL A 330 19.21 8.58 4.11
CA VAL A 330 19.20 9.86 4.85
C VAL A 330 18.11 9.87 5.93
N VAL A 331 18.23 10.82 6.84
CA VAL A 331 17.17 11.10 7.83
C VAL A 331 16.00 11.75 7.11
N GLY A 332 14.86 11.06 7.05
CA GLY A 332 13.62 11.53 6.42
C GLY A 332 12.70 12.28 7.37
N ILE A 333 12.56 11.79 8.61
CA ILE A 333 11.77 12.40 9.68
C ILE A 333 12.48 12.27 11.02
N ILE A 334 12.36 13.29 11.87
CA ILE A 334 12.81 13.30 13.27
C ILE A 334 11.56 13.35 14.15
N TRP A 335 11.24 12.25 14.81
CA TRP A 335 10.08 12.14 15.69
C TRP A 335 10.33 12.64 17.10
N ASP A 336 11.53 12.42 17.63
CA ASP A 336 11.94 12.93 18.96
C ASP A 336 12.50 14.34 18.83
N LYS A 337 11.73 15.32 19.30
CA LYS A 337 12.12 16.75 19.28
C LYS A 337 13.44 17.04 20.00
N GLN A 338 13.89 16.18 20.94
CA GLN A 338 15.18 16.35 21.60
C GLN A 338 16.38 16.10 20.66
N LEU A 339 16.13 15.45 19.54
CA LEU A 339 17.16 15.18 18.52
C LEU A 339 17.30 16.32 17.50
N GLU A 340 16.33 17.24 17.38
CA GLU A 340 16.35 18.34 16.39
C GLU A 340 17.58 19.25 16.49
N SER A 341 18.15 19.38 17.71
CA SER A 341 19.40 20.15 17.90
C SER A 341 20.67 19.38 17.50
N LYS A 342 20.58 18.09 17.19
CA LYS A 342 21.72 17.20 16.96
C LYS A 342 21.70 16.57 15.57
N VAL A 343 20.51 16.42 14.98
CA VAL A 343 20.25 15.72 13.72
C VAL A 343 19.42 16.63 12.83
N ASN A 344 19.71 16.67 11.54
CA ASN A 344 18.93 17.40 10.55
C ASN A 344 18.22 16.42 9.59
N ILE A 345 17.07 16.79 9.09
CA ILE A 345 16.46 16.10 7.95
C ILE A 345 17.41 16.23 6.76
N GLY A 346 17.71 15.11 6.09
CA GLY A 346 18.69 15.04 5.00
C GLY A 346 20.10 14.68 5.46
N ASP A 347 20.39 14.58 6.76
CA ASP A 347 21.68 14.04 7.23
C ASP A 347 21.87 12.61 6.69
N GLU A 348 23.03 12.35 6.07
CA GLU A 348 23.34 11.04 5.48
C GLU A 348 23.60 10.00 6.58
N ILE A 349 22.84 8.93 6.60
CA ILE A 349 23.02 7.82 7.55
C ILE A 349 24.12 6.92 7.01
N LEU A 350 25.28 6.94 7.66
CA LEU A 350 26.43 6.15 7.31
C LEU A 350 26.37 4.73 7.90
N ASN A 351 25.85 4.63 9.13
CA ASN A 351 25.67 3.34 9.81
C ASN A 351 24.47 3.41 10.73
N PHE A 352 23.69 2.34 10.77
CA PHE A 352 22.59 2.19 11.70
C PHE A 352 22.71 0.82 12.38
N ASN A 353 23.03 0.84 13.66
CA ASN A 353 23.16 -0.36 14.52
C ASN A 353 24.03 -1.47 13.90
N GLY A 354 25.18 -1.09 13.33
CA GLY A 354 26.13 -2.01 12.70
C GLY A 354 25.97 -2.23 11.20
N ILE A 355 24.83 -1.84 10.60
CA ILE A 355 24.64 -1.88 9.15
C ILE A 355 25.34 -0.67 8.53
N ASP A 356 26.31 -0.91 7.67
CA ASP A 356 27.08 0.12 6.95
C ASP A 356 26.40 0.47 5.63
N TYR A 357 25.75 1.63 5.57
CA TYR A 357 25.10 2.13 4.35
C TYR A 357 26.02 2.90 3.44
N GLN A 358 27.21 3.32 3.93
CA GLN A 358 28.13 4.14 3.16
C GLN A 358 28.71 3.39 1.97
N SER A 359 28.87 2.07 2.10
CA SER A 359 29.43 1.20 1.06
C SER A 359 28.38 0.57 0.14
N MET A 360 27.10 0.82 0.39
CA MET A 360 25.98 0.22 -0.36
C MET A 360 25.68 0.99 -1.63
N GLU A 361 25.55 0.26 -2.74
CA GLU A 361 24.98 0.78 -3.97
C GLU A 361 23.46 0.96 -3.83
N PHE A 362 22.82 1.71 -4.74
CA PHE A 362 21.39 2.02 -4.67
C PHE A 362 20.50 0.78 -4.50
N CYS A 363 20.74 -0.27 -5.27
CA CYS A 363 19.95 -1.50 -5.17
C CYS A 363 20.16 -2.25 -3.84
N ASP A 364 21.34 -2.16 -3.24
CA ASP A 364 21.60 -2.73 -1.92
C ASP A 364 20.85 -1.96 -0.83
N LEU A 365 20.78 -0.63 -0.95
CA LEU A 365 19.96 0.21 -0.07
C LEU A 365 18.47 -0.13 -0.18
N VAL A 366 17.95 -0.29 -1.41
CA VAL A 366 16.54 -0.71 -1.65
C VAL A 366 16.26 -2.07 -1.03
N ARG A 367 17.21 -3.02 -1.11
CA ARG A 367 17.07 -4.38 -0.56
C ARG A 367 17.33 -4.46 0.94
N SER A 368 18.00 -3.45 1.54
CA SER A 368 18.40 -3.50 2.94
C SER A 368 17.21 -3.64 3.88
N GLU A 369 17.34 -4.52 4.88
CA GLU A 369 16.32 -4.72 5.92
C GLU A 369 16.76 -4.06 7.22
N ASN A 370 15.88 -3.27 7.83
CA ASN A 370 16.14 -2.54 9.08
C ASN A 370 15.28 -3.10 10.22
N LYS A 371 15.18 -4.42 10.34
CA LYS A 371 14.46 -5.06 11.46
C LYS A 371 15.38 -5.22 12.65
N PHE A 372 15.35 -4.26 13.56
CA PHE A 372 16.02 -4.36 14.86
C PHE A 372 14.99 -4.65 15.94
N SER A 373 15.23 -5.67 16.77
CA SER A 373 14.44 -5.99 17.97
C SER A 373 14.81 -5.10 19.15
N ASP A 374 15.95 -4.39 19.07
CA ASP A 374 16.51 -3.61 20.16
C ASP A 374 15.65 -2.38 20.46
N LYS A 375 15.64 -1.98 21.72
CA LYS A 375 15.01 -0.74 22.18
C LYS A 375 15.85 0.49 21.90
N LYS A 376 17.17 0.31 21.67
CA LYS A 376 18.16 1.34 21.40
C LYS A 376 18.97 0.98 20.18
N ALA A 377 19.39 1.98 19.43
CA ALA A 377 20.29 1.83 18.29
C ALA A 377 21.36 2.92 18.28
N ILE A 378 22.54 2.55 17.79
CA ILE A 378 23.62 3.50 17.54
C ILE A 378 23.56 3.90 16.06
N ILE A 379 23.45 5.21 15.82
CA ILE A 379 23.46 5.79 14.48
C ILE A 379 24.72 6.61 14.28
N LYS A 380 25.38 6.43 13.14
CA LYS A 380 26.44 7.29 12.64
C LYS A 380 25.93 7.99 11.38
N PHE A 381 26.00 9.31 11.37
CA PHE A 381 25.53 10.11 10.25
C PHE A 381 26.47 11.26 9.94
N LYS A 382 26.37 11.77 8.72
CA LYS A 382 27.11 12.93 8.21
C LYS A 382 26.14 14.09 8.06
N ASP A 383 26.43 15.15 8.77
CA ASP A 383 25.65 16.39 8.80
C ASP A 383 25.56 17.00 7.40
N VAL A 384 24.37 17.26 6.92
CA VAL A 384 24.09 17.75 5.57
C VAL A 384 24.64 19.16 5.30
N HIS A 385 24.79 19.98 6.35
CA HIS A 385 25.24 21.37 6.23
C HIS A 385 26.76 21.52 6.42
N THR A 386 27.33 20.79 7.37
CA THR A 386 28.73 20.96 7.77
C THR A 386 29.66 19.84 7.26
N GLY A 387 29.08 18.70 6.87
CA GLY A 387 29.83 17.50 6.53
C GLY A 387 30.47 16.79 7.73
N ALA A 388 30.26 17.27 8.96
CA ALA A 388 30.80 16.65 10.16
C ALA A 388 30.15 15.29 10.42
N VAL A 389 30.96 14.31 10.84
CA VAL A 389 30.46 12.98 11.21
C VAL A 389 30.15 12.96 12.70
N LYS A 390 28.93 12.51 13.05
CA LYS A 390 28.43 12.41 14.41
C LYS A 390 27.94 10.97 14.67
N THR A 391 27.95 10.58 15.95
CA THR A 391 27.41 9.30 16.40
C THR A 391 26.48 9.57 17.58
N LEU A 392 25.25 9.01 17.53
CA LEU A 392 24.24 9.15 18.58
C LEU A 392 23.64 7.77 18.90
N GLU A 393 23.25 7.61 20.16
CA GLU A 393 22.29 6.59 20.58
C GLU A 393 20.89 7.15 20.44
N ILE A 394 19.98 6.42 19.80
CA ILE A 394 18.57 6.74 19.67
C ILE A 394 17.73 5.64 20.31
N ASN A 395 16.53 6.02 20.75
CA ASN A 395 15.56 5.11 21.33
C ASN A 395 14.37 4.90 20.38
N ARG A 396 13.53 3.93 20.70
CA ARG A 396 12.17 3.87 20.17
C ARG A 396 11.27 4.81 20.97
N LEU A 397 10.17 5.25 20.36
CA LEU A 397 9.15 6.12 20.97
C LEU A 397 8.31 5.36 21.97
#